data_f187415ea5441cee491cb1a2f04d1d92
#
_entry.id   f187415ea5441cee491cb1a2f04d1d92
#
_cell.length_a   1.000
_cell.length_b   1.000
_cell.length_c   1.000
_cell.angle_alpha   90.00
_cell.angle_beta   90.00
_cell.angle_gamma   90.00
#
_symmetry.space_group_name_H-M   'P 1'
#
loop_
_entity.id
_entity.type
_entity.pdbx_description
1 polymer ?
#
loop_
_entity_poly.entity_id
_entity_poly.type
_entity_poly.pdbx_seq_one_letter_code
_entity_poly.pdbx_strand_id
1 'polypeptide(L)'
;MSADLVIRAASFVQQHDNQLTAIASIAMAILVAVLIDRVIARRGRRLAAAVGAGDMTPVAMTRLRVLRRLISAAVLLLGVLVALTQFPALSQVATGLLASGALAAAAVGFAARPVLANAIAGVMLAITQPLRIGDRVSFEGAEGEVEDVRLNYTYLRTAQGTRVVIPNERLASGMLRNDTVDRETAPVEVGLWVGADADAERAAEVLSGIPEAASVSVSDITPDGVRLSVSAAPVSP
;
A
#
# COMPACT_ATOMS: atom_id res chain seq x y z
N MET A 1 4.30 -54.19 -34.16
CA MET A 1 5.46 -53.39 -33.72
C MET A 1 5.08 -52.31 -32.71
N SER A 2 3.83 -51.82 -32.60
CA SER A 2 3.39 -50.80 -31.65
C SER A 2 3.04 -51.27 -30.23
N ALA A 3 2.48 -52.47 -30.06
CA ALA A 3 2.04 -52.99 -28.75
C ALA A 3 3.22 -53.32 -27.81
N ASP A 4 4.27 -53.96 -28.33
CA ASP A 4 5.47 -54.30 -27.55
C ASP A 4 6.24 -53.07 -27.07
N LEU A 5 6.22 -52.00 -27.84
CA LEU A 5 6.87 -50.74 -27.47
C LEU A 5 6.14 -50.01 -26.33
N VAL A 6 4.80 -50.06 -26.36
CA VAL A 6 3.94 -49.51 -25.31
C VAL A 6 4.08 -50.29 -24.00
N ILE A 7 4.11 -51.65 -24.09
CA ILE A 7 4.29 -52.52 -22.92
C ILE A 7 5.66 -52.29 -22.27
N ARG A 8 6.73 -52.20 -23.07
CA ARG A 8 8.09 -51.93 -22.58
C ARG A 8 8.21 -50.53 -21.98
N ALA A 9 7.57 -49.53 -22.57
CA ALA A 9 7.54 -48.18 -22.00
C ALA A 9 6.79 -48.15 -20.65
N ALA A 10 5.65 -48.83 -20.56
CA ALA A 10 4.86 -48.94 -19.35
C ALA A 10 5.64 -49.64 -18.21
N SER A 11 6.31 -50.78 -18.55
CA SER A 11 7.14 -51.50 -17.54
C SER A 11 8.37 -50.69 -17.10
N PHE A 12 9.00 -49.92 -18.00
CA PHE A 12 10.10 -49.04 -17.68
C PHE A 12 9.65 -47.90 -16.73
N VAL A 13 8.50 -47.29 -17.00
CA VAL A 13 7.91 -46.27 -16.16
C VAL A 13 7.61 -46.81 -14.76
N GLN A 14 6.94 -47.98 -14.67
CA GLN A 14 6.64 -48.59 -13.36
C GLN A 14 7.90 -48.93 -12.55
N GLN A 15 8.97 -49.35 -13.20
CA GLN A 15 10.22 -49.73 -12.54
C GLN A 15 11.04 -48.52 -12.06
N HIS A 16 10.87 -47.36 -12.69
CA HIS A 16 11.64 -46.14 -12.40
C HIS A 16 10.76 -44.98 -11.91
N ASP A 17 9.54 -45.28 -11.48
CA ASP A 17 8.53 -44.26 -11.14
C ASP A 17 9.04 -43.24 -10.12
N ASN A 18 9.70 -43.71 -9.06
CA ASN A 18 10.28 -42.82 -8.03
C ASN A 18 11.42 -41.94 -8.57
N GLN A 19 12.20 -42.44 -9.53
CA GLN A 19 13.31 -41.66 -10.12
C GLN A 19 12.78 -40.64 -11.12
N LEU A 20 11.79 -41.00 -11.93
CA LEU A 20 11.17 -40.10 -12.89
C LEU A 20 10.43 -38.96 -12.20
N THR A 21 9.68 -39.25 -11.13
CA THR A 21 8.98 -38.24 -10.34
C THR A 21 9.94 -37.33 -9.58
N ALA A 22 11.05 -37.84 -9.06
CA ALA A 22 12.09 -37.03 -8.45
C ALA A 22 12.76 -36.06 -9.45
N ILE A 23 13.10 -36.58 -10.65
CA ILE A 23 13.67 -35.74 -11.72
C ILE A 23 12.67 -34.68 -12.17
N ALA A 24 11.38 -35.03 -12.32
CA ALA A 24 10.32 -34.10 -12.69
C ALA A 24 10.14 -33.00 -11.64
N SER A 25 10.21 -33.36 -10.34
CA SER A 25 10.13 -32.40 -9.22
C SER A 25 11.28 -31.40 -9.23
N ILE A 26 12.50 -31.87 -9.46
CA ILE A 26 13.68 -31.00 -9.55
C ILE A 26 13.59 -30.11 -10.80
N ALA A 27 13.24 -30.69 -11.94
CA ALA A 27 13.09 -29.92 -13.19
C ALA A 27 12.01 -28.82 -13.05
N MET A 28 10.90 -29.14 -12.40
CA MET A 28 9.84 -28.16 -12.09
C MET A 28 10.36 -27.06 -11.15
N ALA A 29 11.09 -27.42 -10.10
CA ALA A 29 11.67 -26.43 -9.18
C ALA A 29 12.66 -25.50 -9.90
N ILE A 30 13.51 -26.03 -10.76
CA ILE A 30 14.42 -25.24 -11.59
C ILE A 30 13.63 -24.32 -12.54
N LEU A 31 12.61 -24.84 -13.20
CA LEU A 31 11.76 -24.06 -14.09
C LEU A 31 11.11 -22.89 -13.35
N VAL A 32 10.51 -23.15 -12.19
CA VAL A 32 9.87 -22.13 -11.34
C VAL A 32 10.90 -21.10 -10.88
N ALA A 33 12.08 -21.52 -10.41
CA ALA A 33 13.15 -20.62 -9.99
C ALA A 33 13.60 -19.71 -11.15
N VAL A 34 13.77 -20.26 -12.35
CA VAL A 34 14.14 -19.48 -13.55
C VAL A 34 13.03 -18.54 -13.99
N LEU A 35 11.76 -18.96 -13.90
CA LEU A 35 10.63 -18.09 -14.22
C LEU A 35 10.54 -16.91 -13.25
N ILE A 36 10.64 -17.15 -11.94
CA ILE A 36 10.66 -16.11 -10.91
C ILE A 36 11.80 -15.14 -11.18
N ASP A 37 13.00 -15.67 -11.44
CA ASP A 37 14.18 -14.85 -11.73
C ASP A 37 13.96 -13.95 -12.95
N ARG A 38 13.42 -14.50 -14.04
CA ARG A 38 13.11 -13.75 -15.27
C ARG A 38 12.03 -12.71 -15.07
N VAL A 39 10.95 -13.04 -14.32
CA VAL A 39 9.84 -12.12 -14.06
C VAL A 39 10.33 -10.92 -13.23
N ILE A 40 11.05 -11.19 -12.14
CA ILE A 40 11.60 -10.13 -11.28
C ILE A 40 12.60 -9.26 -12.06
N ALA A 41 13.47 -9.89 -12.87
CA ALA A 41 14.46 -9.15 -13.68
C ALA A 41 13.81 -8.28 -14.76
N ARG A 42 12.75 -8.76 -15.41
CA ARG A 42 12.05 -8.01 -16.47
C ARG A 42 11.18 -6.89 -15.91
N ARG A 43 10.40 -7.17 -14.85
CA ARG A 43 9.52 -6.19 -14.22
C ARG A 43 10.31 -5.11 -13.49
N GLY A 44 11.39 -5.47 -12.79
CA GLY A 44 12.24 -4.51 -12.09
C GLY A 44 12.82 -3.46 -13.07
N ARG A 45 13.28 -3.88 -14.25
CA ARG A 45 13.77 -2.95 -15.31
C ARG A 45 12.65 -2.07 -15.90
N ARG A 46 11.46 -2.62 -16.10
CA ARG A 46 10.31 -1.86 -16.63
C ARG A 46 9.81 -0.81 -15.63
N LEU A 47 9.74 -1.14 -14.35
CA LEU A 47 9.35 -0.21 -13.29
C LEU A 47 10.38 0.91 -13.13
N ALA A 48 11.68 0.60 -13.19
CA ALA A 48 12.73 1.63 -13.16
C ALA A 48 12.62 2.59 -14.35
N ALA A 49 12.33 2.08 -15.53
CA ALA A 49 12.14 2.90 -16.74
C ALA A 49 10.85 3.73 -16.70
N ALA A 50 9.76 3.21 -16.12
CA ALA A 50 8.46 3.89 -16.06
C ALA A 50 8.39 5.02 -15.02
N VAL A 51 9.20 4.94 -13.95
CA VAL A 51 9.20 5.95 -12.86
C VAL A 51 10.13 7.14 -13.20
N GLY A 52 10.77 7.17 -14.40
CA GLY A 52 11.66 8.28 -14.76
C GLY A 52 12.88 8.43 -13.83
N ALA A 53 13.05 7.50 -12.90
CA ALA A 53 14.22 7.41 -12.07
C ALA A 53 15.35 6.92 -12.97
N GLY A 54 16.22 7.83 -13.36
CA GLY A 54 17.50 7.47 -13.95
C GLY A 54 18.11 6.31 -13.20
N ASP A 55 18.98 5.54 -13.84
CA ASP A 55 19.57 4.27 -13.38
C ASP A 55 19.38 3.94 -11.91
N MET A 56 18.73 2.77 -11.64
CA MET A 56 18.54 2.28 -10.26
C MET A 56 19.87 2.41 -9.51
N THR A 57 19.83 3.02 -8.33
CA THR A 57 21.05 3.18 -7.53
C THR A 57 21.74 1.81 -7.35
N PRO A 58 23.07 1.73 -7.36
CA PRO A 58 23.80 0.46 -7.19
C PRO A 58 23.33 -0.34 -5.96
N VAL A 59 22.90 0.37 -4.91
CA VAL A 59 22.34 -0.21 -3.67
C VAL A 59 21.02 -0.94 -3.93
N ALA A 60 20.11 -0.34 -4.70
CA ALA A 60 18.82 -0.96 -5.02
C ALA A 60 18.98 -2.22 -5.88
N MET A 61 19.89 -2.19 -6.85
CA MET A 61 20.23 -3.37 -7.67
C MET A 61 20.82 -4.50 -6.84
N THR A 62 21.67 -4.18 -5.88
CA THR A 62 22.28 -5.20 -5.00
C THR A 62 21.21 -5.85 -4.11
N ARG A 63 20.31 -5.08 -3.50
CA ARG A 63 19.21 -5.59 -2.67
C ARG A 63 18.29 -6.53 -3.47
N LEU A 64 17.93 -6.13 -4.68
CA LEU A 64 17.09 -6.95 -5.56
C LEU A 64 17.79 -8.26 -5.96
N ARG A 65 19.10 -8.22 -6.21
CA ARG A 65 19.91 -9.41 -6.54
C ARG A 65 19.98 -10.39 -5.37
N VAL A 66 20.19 -9.90 -4.15
CA VAL A 66 20.20 -10.73 -2.94
C VAL A 66 18.83 -11.37 -2.73
N LEU A 67 17.76 -10.60 -2.80
CA LEU A 67 16.38 -11.10 -2.66
C LEU A 67 16.06 -12.21 -3.69
N ARG A 68 16.41 -11.99 -4.96
CA ARG A 68 16.23 -13.00 -6.01
C ARG A 68 16.98 -14.29 -5.69
N ARG A 69 18.24 -14.19 -5.26
CA ARG A 69 19.05 -15.37 -4.89
C ARG A 69 18.44 -16.13 -3.72
N LEU A 70 17.97 -15.44 -2.69
CA LEU A 70 17.31 -16.06 -1.53
C LEU A 70 16.03 -16.81 -1.95
N ILE A 71 15.17 -16.17 -2.75
CA ILE A 71 13.93 -16.78 -3.25
C ILE A 71 14.26 -18.01 -4.12
N SER A 72 15.21 -17.90 -5.05
CA SER A 72 15.60 -19.02 -5.91
C SER A 72 16.19 -20.18 -5.11
N ALA A 73 17.03 -19.89 -4.11
CA ALA A 73 17.59 -20.89 -3.23
C ALA A 73 16.51 -21.61 -2.41
N ALA A 74 15.54 -20.88 -1.87
CA ALA A 74 14.41 -21.46 -1.14
C ALA A 74 13.55 -22.38 -2.03
N VAL A 75 13.25 -21.95 -3.26
CA VAL A 75 12.48 -22.76 -4.23
C VAL A 75 13.23 -24.02 -4.63
N LEU A 76 14.54 -23.91 -4.88
CA LEU A 76 15.36 -25.08 -5.22
C LEU A 76 15.48 -26.03 -4.03
N LEU A 77 15.69 -25.53 -2.81
CA LEU A 77 15.72 -26.35 -1.61
C LEU A 77 14.41 -27.11 -1.40
N LEU A 78 13.28 -26.42 -1.55
CA LEU A 78 11.95 -27.04 -1.47
C LEU A 78 11.79 -28.15 -2.54
N GLY A 79 12.19 -27.87 -3.79
CA GLY A 79 12.14 -28.85 -4.86
C GLY A 79 12.99 -30.08 -4.60
N VAL A 80 14.19 -29.92 -4.04
CA VAL A 80 15.05 -31.03 -3.64
C VAL A 80 14.41 -31.83 -2.51
N LEU A 81 13.86 -31.19 -1.48
CA LEU A 81 13.18 -31.87 -0.38
C LEU A 81 11.98 -32.69 -0.88
N VAL A 82 11.18 -32.12 -1.78
CA VAL A 82 10.06 -32.83 -2.43
C VAL A 82 10.56 -34.02 -3.26
N ALA A 83 11.66 -33.87 -4.00
CA ALA A 83 12.25 -34.98 -4.75
C ALA A 83 12.74 -36.10 -3.82
N LEU A 84 13.32 -35.76 -2.66
CA LEU A 84 13.79 -36.73 -1.67
C LEU A 84 12.66 -37.56 -1.03
N THR A 85 11.43 -37.02 -0.97
CA THR A 85 10.27 -37.79 -0.48
C THR A 85 9.91 -38.98 -1.35
N GLN A 86 10.38 -39.03 -2.62
CA GLN A 86 10.14 -40.14 -3.55
C GLN A 86 10.99 -41.36 -3.21
N PHE A 87 12.04 -41.24 -2.41
CA PHE A 87 12.93 -42.34 -2.04
C PHE A 87 12.59 -42.87 -0.65
N PRO A 88 12.20 -44.14 -0.50
CA PRO A 88 11.79 -44.71 0.80
C PRO A 88 12.78 -44.51 1.92
N ALA A 89 14.08 -44.61 1.61
CA ALA A 89 15.16 -44.45 2.61
C ALA A 89 15.30 -43.00 3.14
N LEU A 90 14.85 -42.00 2.40
CA LEU A 90 15.00 -40.56 2.71
C LEU A 90 13.65 -39.86 2.99
N SER A 91 12.54 -40.49 2.64
CA SER A 91 11.21 -39.89 2.70
C SER A 91 10.84 -39.41 4.09
N GLN A 92 11.15 -40.16 5.13
CA GLN A 92 10.84 -39.79 6.52
C GLN A 92 11.62 -38.54 6.96
N VAL A 93 12.90 -38.46 6.63
CA VAL A 93 13.73 -37.29 6.93
C VAL A 93 13.28 -36.07 6.12
N ALA A 94 13.05 -36.26 4.82
CA ALA A 94 12.58 -35.19 3.94
C ALA A 94 11.23 -34.62 4.40
N THR A 95 10.27 -35.49 4.76
CA THR A 95 8.97 -35.09 5.29
C THR A 95 9.10 -34.33 6.62
N GLY A 96 9.97 -34.79 7.51
CA GLY A 96 10.25 -34.10 8.76
C GLY A 96 10.83 -32.69 8.54
N LEU A 97 11.76 -32.55 7.60
CA LEU A 97 12.32 -31.24 7.22
C LEU A 97 11.27 -30.33 6.55
N LEU A 98 10.41 -30.87 5.69
CA LEU A 98 9.32 -30.12 5.09
C LEU A 98 8.32 -29.62 6.16
N ALA A 99 7.94 -30.48 7.11
CA ALA A 99 7.04 -30.12 8.19
C ALA A 99 7.65 -29.03 9.10
N SER A 100 8.92 -29.17 9.48
CA SER A 100 9.64 -28.15 10.25
C SER A 100 9.78 -26.85 9.48
N GLY A 101 10.07 -26.93 8.18
CA GLY A 101 10.13 -25.79 7.27
C GLY A 101 8.80 -25.07 7.15
N ALA A 102 7.68 -25.81 7.10
CA ALA A 102 6.34 -25.22 7.07
C ALA A 102 6.01 -24.44 8.36
N LEU A 103 6.39 -24.99 9.53
CA LEU A 103 6.25 -24.28 10.80
C LEU A 103 7.10 -23.01 10.85
N ALA A 104 8.37 -23.09 10.40
CA ALA A 104 9.24 -21.93 10.30
C ALA A 104 8.68 -20.86 9.34
N ALA A 105 8.16 -21.28 8.17
CA ALA A 105 7.52 -20.38 7.21
C ALA A 105 6.28 -19.72 7.79
N ALA A 106 5.46 -20.44 8.55
CA ALA A 106 4.31 -19.87 9.25
C ALA A 106 4.75 -18.81 10.27
N ALA A 107 5.77 -19.09 11.08
CA ALA A 107 6.30 -18.12 12.05
C ALA A 107 6.82 -16.84 11.35
N VAL A 108 7.57 -16.99 10.25
CA VAL A 108 8.03 -15.85 9.43
C VAL A 108 6.84 -15.09 8.81
N GLY A 109 5.81 -15.80 8.34
CA GLY A 109 4.59 -15.21 7.81
C GLY A 109 3.86 -14.35 8.84
N PHE A 110 3.72 -14.85 10.08
CA PHE A 110 3.15 -14.06 11.18
C PHE A 110 4.01 -12.84 11.53
N ALA A 111 5.34 -12.99 11.58
CA ALA A 111 6.24 -11.87 11.81
C ALA A 111 6.19 -10.81 10.70
N ALA A 112 5.90 -11.21 9.45
CA ALA A 112 5.78 -10.32 8.30
C ALA A 112 4.38 -9.66 8.18
N ARG A 113 3.40 -10.03 9.01
CA ARG A 113 2.01 -9.52 8.96
C ARG A 113 1.93 -7.97 8.87
N PRO A 114 2.65 -7.18 9.70
CA PRO A 114 2.56 -5.72 9.61
C PRO A 114 3.05 -5.17 8.27
N VAL A 115 4.06 -5.78 7.68
CA VAL A 115 4.59 -5.35 6.38
C VAL A 115 3.57 -5.62 5.26
N LEU A 116 2.92 -6.79 5.29
CA LEU A 116 1.88 -7.16 4.34
C LEU A 116 0.63 -6.29 4.50
N ALA A 117 0.19 -6.03 5.74
CA ALA A 117 -0.95 -5.17 6.02
C ALA A 117 -0.75 -3.76 5.48
N ASN A 118 0.44 -3.17 5.70
CA ASN A 118 0.78 -1.85 5.16
C ASN A 118 0.83 -1.84 3.62
N ALA A 119 1.36 -2.89 3.00
CA ALA A 119 1.41 -2.99 1.54
C ALA A 119 0.00 -3.11 0.93
N ILE A 120 -0.87 -3.93 1.52
CA ILE A 120 -2.28 -4.07 1.09
C ILE A 120 -3.02 -2.75 1.27
N ALA A 121 -2.86 -2.09 2.43
CA ALA A 121 -3.44 -0.79 2.70
C ALA A 121 -2.96 0.27 1.70
N GLY A 122 -1.67 0.29 1.35
CA GLY A 122 -1.13 1.21 0.35
C GLY A 122 -1.75 1.01 -1.04
N VAL A 123 -1.94 -0.23 -1.47
CA VAL A 123 -2.65 -0.56 -2.72
C VAL A 123 -4.12 -0.10 -2.63
N MET A 124 -4.78 -0.33 -1.49
CA MET A 124 -6.17 0.06 -1.27
C MET A 124 -6.33 1.59 -1.33
N LEU A 125 -5.46 2.34 -0.65
CA LEU A 125 -5.44 3.81 -0.70
C LEU A 125 -5.24 4.33 -2.13
N ALA A 126 -4.39 3.67 -2.92
CA ALA A 126 -4.16 4.04 -4.33
C ALA A 126 -5.38 3.76 -5.22
N ILE A 127 -6.19 2.74 -4.92
CA ILE A 127 -7.39 2.39 -5.69
C ILE A 127 -8.58 3.25 -5.27
N THR A 128 -8.85 3.35 -3.96
CA THR A 128 -10.03 4.06 -3.43
C THR A 128 -9.85 5.57 -3.36
N GLN A 129 -8.60 6.03 -3.34
CA GLN A 129 -8.20 7.44 -3.32
C GLN A 129 -8.96 8.32 -2.30
N PRO A 130 -9.05 7.93 -1.03
CA PRO A 130 -9.67 8.78 -0.01
C PRO A 130 -8.85 10.05 0.26
N LEU A 131 -7.61 10.06 -0.17
CA LEU A 131 -6.67 11.18 -0.19
C LEU A 131 -5.84 11.11 -1.47
N ARG A 132 -5.37 12.27 -1.93
CA ARG A 132 -4.53 12.42 -3.12
C ARG A 132 -3.28 13.22 -2.77
N ILE A 133 -2.23 13.10 -3.58
CA ILE A 133 -1.03 13.95 -3.45
C ILE A 133 -1.47 15.41 -3.64
N GLY A 134 -1.07 16.27 -2.71
CA GLY A 134 -1.48 17.67 -2.63
C GLY A 134 -2.68 17.94 -1.72
N ASP A 135 -3.41 16.92 -1.27
CA ASP A 135 -4.51 17.12 -0.33
C ASP A 135 -3.99 17.53 1.04
N ARG A 136 -4.71 18.44 1.70
CA ARG A 136 -4.50 18.78 3.10
C ARG A 136 -5.33 17.85 3.96
N VAL A 137 -4.65 17.08 4.81
CA VAL A 137 -5.29 16.07 5.66
C VAL A 137 -4.86 16.21 7.11
N SER A 138 -5.74 15.76 8.01
CA SER A 138 -5.46 15.63 9.44
C SER A 138 -5.66 14.18 9.87
N PHE A 139 -4.65 13.62 10.53
CA PHE A 139 -4.63 12.26 11.02
C PHE A 139 -3.93 12.17 12.37
N GLU A 140 -4.64 11.72 13.43
CA GLU A 140 -4.12 11.55 14.80
C GLU A 140 -3.39 12.80 15.35
N GLY A 141 -3.90 13.99 15.02
CA GLY A 141 -3.32 15.26 15.47
C GLY A 141 -2.15 15.78 14.61
N ALA A 142 -1.73 15.03 13.60
CA ALA A 142 -0.79 15.52 12.59
C ALA A 142 -1.57 16.13 11.43
N GLU A 143 -1.33 17.40 11.12
CA GLU A 143 -1.93 18.11 9.99
C GLU A 143 -0.85 18.41 8.95
N GLY A 144 -1.16 18.20 7.68
CA GLY A 144 -0.22 18.48 6.60
C GLY A 144 -0.76 18.20 5.23
N GLU A 145 0.05 18.51 4.23
CA GLU A 145 -0.20 18.20 2.83
C GLU A 145 0.39 16.82 2.49
N VAL A 146 -0.35 16.01 1.76
CA VAL A 146 0.11 14.70 1.28
C VAL A 146 1.20 14.91 0.24
N GLU A 147 2.45 14.57 0.62
CA GLU A 147 3.62 14.70 -0.27
C GLU A 147 3.79 13.50 -1.20
N ASP A 148 3.56 12.28 -0.68
CA ASP A 148 3.75 11.04 -1.44
C ASP A 148 3.00 9.88 -0.76
N VAL A 149 2.48 8.96 -1.56
CA VAL A 149 1.84 7.71 -1.10
C VAL A 149 2.62 6.54 -1.67
N ARG A 150 3.38 5.85 -0.82
CA ARG A 150 4.17 4.68 -1.19
C ARG A 150 3.51 3.39 -0.74
N LEU A 151 4.12 2.25 -1.09
CA LEU A 151 3.55 0.94 -0.81
C LEU A 151 3.24 0.71 0.69
N ASN A 152 4.13 1.14 1.60
CA ASN A 152 3.99 0.89 3.04
C ASN A 152 3.71 2.13 3.87
N TYR A 153 4.02 3.32 3.35
CA TYR A 153 3.96 4.58 4.09
C TYR A 153 3.42 5.70 3.23
N THR A 154 2.64 6.58 3.84
CA THR A 154 2.23 7.87 3.30
C THR A 154 3.03 8.97 4.00
N TYR A 155 3.45 9.97 3.25
CA TYR A 155 4.24 11.08 3.73
C TYR A 155 3.40 12.35 3.74
N LEU A 156 3.33 13.01 4.91
CA LEU A 156 2.70 14.32 5.05
C LEU A 156 3.78 15.38 5.30
N ARG A 157 3.62 16.53 4.71
CA ARG A 157 4.43 17.72 4.96
C ARG A 157 3.61 18.71 5.79
N THR A 158 4.05 18.96 7.01
CA THR A 158 3.39 19.96 7.90
C THR A 158 3.70 21.38 7.45
N ALA A 159 2.92 22.35 7.94
CA ALA A 159 3.14 23.79 7.68
C ALA A 159 4.54 24.27 8.15
N GLN A 160 5.13 23.59 9.15
CA GLN A 160 6.47 23.88 9.65
C GLN A 160 7.58 23.23 8.80
N GLY A 161 7.24 22.55 7.70
CA GLY A 161 8.17 21.86 6.82
C GLY A 161 8.62 20.49 7.32
N THR A 162 8.08 20.00 8.43
CA THR A 162 8.40 18.67 8.96
C THR A 162 7.71 17.59 8.11
N ARG A 163 8.42 16.51 7.82
CA ARG A 163 7.84 15.34 7.16
C ARG A 163 7.39 14.33 8.21
N VAL A 164 6.09 14.04 8.23
CA VAL A 164 5.47 12.99 9.04
C VAL A 164 5.32 11.74 8.19
N VAL A 165 5.74 10.58 8.72
CA VAL A 165 5.68 9.29 8.04
C VAL A 165 4.62 8.43 8.71
N ILE A 166 3.55 8.11 8.00
CA ILE A 166 2.41 7.38 8.53
C ILE A 166 2.35 6.00 7.87
N PRO A 167 2.31 4.89 8.65
CA PRO A 167 2.05 3.57 8.12
C PRO A 167 0.68 3.50 7.43
N ASN A 168 0.61 2.94 6.23
CA ASN A 168 -0.63 2.92 5.44
C ASN A 168 -1.76 2.14 6.13
N GLU A 169 -1.44 1.08 6.88
CA GLU A 169 -2.42 0.30 7.64
C GLU A 169 -3.15 1.19 8.67
N ARG A 170 -2.41 2.06 9.39
CA ARG A 170 -3.01 3.00 10.34
C ARG A 170 -3.89 4.02 9.64
N LEU A 171 -3.41 4.56 8.53
CA LEU A 171 -4.14 5.56 7.74
C LEU A 171 -5.45 4.99 7.17
N ALA A 172 -5.42 3.73 6.68
CA ALA A 172 -6.58 3.06 6.11
C ALA A 172 -7.61 2.60 7.15
N SER A 173 -7.19 2.38 8.41
CA SER A 173 -8.06 1.92 9.50
C SER A 173 -8.49 3.02 10.47
N GLY A 174 -7.81 4.17 10.46
CA GLY A 174 -8.09 5.30 11.36
C GLY A 174 -9.06 6.31 10.76
N MET A 175 -9.45 7.29 11.60
CA MET A 175 -10.25 8.42 11.15
C MET A 175 -9.35 9.44 10.44
N LEU A 176 -9.51 9.56 9.14
CA LEU A 176 -8.83 10.55 8.31
C LEU A 176 -9.79 11.71 8.02
N ARG A 177 -9.38 12.95 8.29
CA ARG A 177 -10.07 14.14 7.83
C ARG A 177 -9.32 14.71 6.63
N ASN A 178 -10.03 14.83 5.50
CA ASN A 178 -9.51 15.45 4.29
C ASN A 178 -10.16 16.83 4.13
N ASP A 179 -9.37 17.87 4.32
CA ASP A 179 -9.83 19.26 4.28
C ASP A 179 -9.80 19.86 2.85
N THR A 180 -9.41 19.07 1.84
CA THR A 180 -9.28 19.53 0.45
C THR A 180 -10.49 19.15 -0.40
N VAL A 181 -11.12 18.01 -0.13
CA VAL A 181 -12.21 17.45 -0.97
C VAL A 181 -13.41 18.39 -1.08
N ASP A 182 -13.68 19.18 -0.03
CA ASP A 182 -14.82 20.09 0.01
C ASP A 182 -14.45 21.59 -0.10
N ARG A 183 -13.19 21.92 -0.45
CA ARG A 183 -12.79 23.34 -0.54
C ARG A 183 -13.56 24.14 -1.59
N GLU A 184 -14.03 23.49 -2.65
CA GLU A 184 -14.86 24.13 -3.67
C GLU A 184 -16.30 24.39 -3.20
N THR A 185 -16.73 23.70 -2.13
CA THR A 185 -18.08 23.79 -1.57
C THR A 185 -18.13 24.33 -0.13
N ALA A 186 -16.96 24.47 0.53
CA ALA A 186 -16.93 24.98 1.89
C ALA A 186 -17.27 26.48 1.91
N PRO A 187 -18.30 26.90 2.67
CA PRO A 187 -18.64 28.30 2.79
C PRO A 187 -17.48 29.08 3.46
N VAL A 188 -17.21 30.25 2.96
CA VAL A 188 -16.25 31.17 3.56
C VAL A 188 -16.94 31.88 4.72
N GLU A 189 -16.44 31.70 5.95
CA GLU A 189 -16.95 32.41 7.12
C GLU A 189 -16.09 33.66 7.40
N VAL A 190 -16.75 34.82 7.45
CA VAL A 190 -16.12 36.09 7.77
C VAL A 190 -16.75 36.65 9.05
N GLY A 191 -15.94 36.86 10.09
CA GLY A 191 -16.37 37.50 11.32
C GLY A 191 -16.20 39.03 11.25
N LEU A 192 -17.28 39.79 11.42
CA LEU A 192 -17.30 41.24 11.47
C LEU A 192 -17.67 41.71 12.85
N TRP A 193 -16.91 42.66 13.39
CA TRP A 193 -17.23 43.34 14.65
C TRP A 193 -18.04 44.60 14.42
N VAL A 194 -19.16 44.72 15.12
CA VAL A 194 -20.02 45.89 15.16
C VAL A 194 -19.91 46.49 16.58
N GLY A 195 -19.45 47.68 16.69
CA GLY A 195 -19.26 48.37 17.99
C GLY A 195 -20.57 48.53 18.77
N ALA A 196 -20.47 48.67 20.10
CA ALA A 196 -21.61 48.81 21.01
C ALA A 196 -22.52 50.00 20.69
N ASP A 197 -21.98 51.04 20.08
CA ASP A 197 -22.69 52.27 19.70
C ASP A 197 -23.35 52.18 18.32
N ALA A 198 -23.16 51.08 17.60
CA ALA A 198 -23.73 50.86 16.26
C ALA A 198 -24.91 49.92 16.33
N ASP A 199 -25.83 50.09 15.37
CA ASP A 199 -27.02 49.25 15.23
C ASP A 199 -26.61 47.89 14.58
N ALA A 200 -26.43 46.86 15.43
CA ALA A 200 -26.05 45.50 15.00
C ALA A 200 -27.16 44.83 14.15
N GLU A 201 -28.43 45.16 14.42
CA GLU A 201 -29.58 44.64 13.66
C GLU A 201 -29.61 45.18 12.25
N ARG A 202 -29.31 46.49 12.12
CA ARG A 202 -29.17 47.14 10.81
C ARG A 202 -27.95 46.63 10.03
N ALA A 203 -26.83 46.38 10.73
CA ALA A 203 -25.65 45.78 10.12
C ALA A 203 -25.95 44.37 9.58
N ALA A 204 -26.66 43.55 10.36
CA ALA A 204 -27.08 42.21 9.94
C ALA A 204 -28.02 42.23 8.75
N GLU A 205 -28.95 43.20 8.70
CA GLU A 205 -29.87 43.38 7.58
C GLU A 205 -29.13 43.77 6.29
N VAL A 206 -28.16 44.67 6.37
CA VAL A 206 -27.32 45.10 5.23
C VAL A 206 -26.48 43.93 4.72
N LEU A 207 -25.90 43.13 5.59
CA LEU A 207 -25.08 41.98 5.24
C LEU A 207 -25.94 40.86 4.61
N SER A 208 -27.17 40.67 5.10
CA SER A 208 -28.11 39.68 4.54
C SER A 208 -28.60 40.09 3.14
N GLY A 209 -28.50 41.37 2.77
CA GLY A 209 -28.80 41.87 1.46
C GLY A 209 -27.72 41.66 0.40
N ILE A 210 -26.56 41.13 0.79
CA ILE A 210 -25.47 40.80 -0.14
C ILE A 210 -25.82 39.50 -0.86
N PRO A 211 -25.87 39.44 -2.20
CA PRO A 211 -26.28 38.22 -2.93
C PRO A 211 -25.43 36.98 -2.66
N GLU A 212 -24.15 37.16 -2.31
CA GLU A 212 -23.20 36.09 -2.02
C GLU A 212 -23.30 35.60 -0.57
N ALA A 213 -23.97 36.34 0.34
CA ALA A 213 -24.13 35.94 1.73
C ALA A 213 -25.18 34.81 1.86
N ALA A 214 -24.72 33.59 2.19
CA ALA A 214 -25.62 32.44 2.39
C ALA A 214 -26.34 32.50 3.73
N SER A 215 -25.70 33.04 4.78
CA SER A 215 -26.32 33.28 6.09
C SER A 215 -25.54 34.31 6.90
N VAL A 216 -26.28 35.08 7.72
CA VAL A 216 -25.72 36.01 8.71
C VAL A 216 -26.21 35.59 10.08
N SER A 217 -25.30 35.39 11.03
CA SER A 217 -25.63 35.02 12.40
C SER A 217 -24.81 35.79 13.42
N VAL A 218 -25.35 35.95 14.62
CA VAL A 218 -24.57 36.50 15.75
C VAL A 218 -23.75 35.39 16.35
N SER A 219 -22.41 35.55 16.33
CA SER A 219 -21.47 34.56 16.88
C SER A 219 -20.98 34.89 18.27
N ASP A 220 -20.99 36.16 18.67
CA ASP A 220 -20.55 36.59 20.00
C ASP A 220 -21.17 37.94 20.36
N ILE A 221 -21.44 38.18 21.66
CA ILE A 221 -21.94 39.45 22.21
C ILE A 221 -21.09 39.78 23.41
N THR A 222 -20.44 40.97 23.36
CA THR A 222 -19.61 41.48 24.47
C THR A 222 -20.04 42.90 24.83
N PRO A 223 -19.58 43.46 25.98
CA PRO A 223 -19.84 44.87 26.31
C PRO A 223 -19.31 45.84 25.28
N ASP A 224 -18.31 45.44 24.48
CA ASP A 224 -17.64 46.31 23.49
C ASP A 224 -18.30 46.21 22.08
N GLY A 225 -19.27 45.29 21.89
CA GLY A 225 -19.96 45.15 20.63
C GLY A 225 -20.47 43.73 20.34
N VAL A 226 -20.94 43.55 19.12
CA VAL A 226 -21.49 42.30 18.61
C VAL A 226 -20.64 41.77 17.46
N ARG A 227 -20.32 40.48 17.48
CA ARG A 227 -19.65 39.79 16.36
C ARG A 227 -20.67 39.11 15.50
N LEU A 228 -20.75 39.54 14.24
CA LEU A 228 -21.55 38.91 13.21
C LEU A 228 -20.69 37.93 12.40
N SER A 229 -21.16 36.72 12.23
CA SER A 229 -20.55 35.71 11.34
C SER A 229 -21.36 35.66 10.05
N VAL A 230 -20.71 35.95 8.94
CA VAL A 230 -21.27 35.87 7.59
C VAL A 230 -20.69 34.67 6.89
N SER A 231 -21.54 33.75 6.51
CA SER A 231 -21.17 32.62 5.66
C SER A 231 -21.51 32.95 4.21
N ALA A 232 -20.55 32.87 3.33
CA ALA A 232 -20.71 33.10 1.90
C ALA A 232 -20.55 31.80 1.12
N ALA A 233 -21.37 31.59 0.09
CA ALA A 233 -21.16 30.48 -0.83
C ALA A 233 -19.85 30.67 -1.59
N PRO A 234 -19.09 29.58 -1.83
CA PRO A 234 -17.85 29.67 -2.61
C PRO A 234 -18.20 30.16 -4.04
N VAL A 235 -17.45 31.13 -4.50
CA VAL A 235 -17.57 31.60 -5.90
C VAL A 235 -16.88 30.57 -6.77
N SER A 236 -17.65 29.83 -7.60
CA SER A 236 -17.08 28.99 -8.64
C SER A 236 -16.30 29.84 -9.63
N PRO A 237 -15.05 29.47 -9.99
CA PRO A 237 -14.30 30.18 -11.01
C PRO A 237 -14.87 30.05 -12.41
#